data_f06667ce6e08042f3dee956e114d5207
#
_entry.id   f06667ce6e08042f3dee956e114d5207
#
_cell.length_a   1.000
_cell.length_b   1.000
_cell.length_c   1.000
_cell.angle_alpha   90.00
_cell.angle_beta   90.00
_cell.angle_gamma   90.00
#
_symmetry.space_group_name_H-M   'P 1'
#
loop_
_entity.id
_entity.type
_entity.pdbx_description
1 polymer ?
#
loop_
_entity_poly.entity_id
_entity_poly.type
_entity_poly.pdbx_seq_one_letter_code
_entity_poly.pdbx_strand_id
1 'polypeptide(L)'
;MLEKKKKIIGKLRDAKKAHRRWVSNAQILMQGVPVKNDQLPLNETECGFGQWYYGEGQALRKYSVFRAIEAPHTALHSTYLQIFDLLFRERKVSLFGRLLGKKAEPTRAELDEAKKLFSALNAESLKIMNLLDELEEIIASMDEPDFRKLFF
;
A
#
# COMPACT_ATOMS: atom_id res chain seq x y z
N MET A 1 -1.18 -13.95 26.64
CA MET A 1 -1.07 -12.49 26.42
C MET A 1 0.19 -12.10 25.63
N LEU A 2 1.39 -12.32 26.14
CA LEU A 2 2.64 -11.90 25.48
C LEU A 2 2.76 -12.36 24.02
N GLU A 3 2.45 -13.62 23.73
CA GLU A 3 2.51 -14.17 22.38
C GLU A 3 1.50 -13.49 21.42
N LYS A 4 0.29 -13.19 21.88
CA LYS A 4 -0.70 -12.47 21.07
C LYS A 4 -0.26 -11.03 20.79
N LYS A 5 0.31 -10.35 21.78
CA LYS A 5 0.87 -9.01 21.65
C LYS A 5 2.02 -8.99 20.62
N LYS A 6 2.95 -9.95 20.71
CA LYS A 6 4.03 -10.12 19.72
C LYS A 6 3.50 -10.37 18.32
N LYS A 7 2.45 -11.21 18.20
CA LYS A 7 1.81 -11.51 16.91
C LYS A 7 1.22 -10.25 16.26
N ILE A 8 0.52 -9.40 17.03
CA ILE A 8 -0.07 -8.16 16.54
C ILE A 8 1.04 -7.18 16.11
N ILE A 9 2.06 -6.99 16.95
CA ILE A 9 3.23 -6.16 16.61
C ILE A 9 3.92 -6.69 15.35
N GLY A 10 4.07 -8.01 15.21
CA GLY A 10 4.58 -8.65 14.01
C GLY A 10 3.78 -8.29 12.76
N LYS A 11 2.44 -8.29 12.85
CA LYS A 11 1.55 -7.88 11.74
C LYS A 11 1.80 -6.41 11.32
N LEU A 12 1.95 -5.49 12.28
CA LEU A 12 2.25 -4.09 11.97
C LEU A 12 3.61 -3.93 11.28
N ARG A 13 4.62 -4.65 11.74
CA ARG A 13 5.96 -4.65 11.14
C ARG A 13 5.96 -5.25 9.73
N ASP A 14 5.20 -6.31 9.50
CA ASP A 14 5.04 -6.90 8.18
C ASP A 14 4.29 -5.94 7.23
N ALA A 15 3.28 -5.22 7.72
CA ALA A 15 2.63 -4.15 6.98
C ALA A 15 3.63 -3.06 6.56
N LYS A 16 4.48 -2.59 7.48
CA LYS A 16 5.54 -1.61 7.15
C LYS A 16 6.48 -2.11 6.05
N LYS A 17 6.89 -3.38 6.11
CA LYS A 17 7.74 -3.98 5.05
C LYS A 17 7.00 -4.05 3.72
N ALA A 18 5.72 -4.45 3.72
CA ALA A 18 4.90 -4.53 2.53
C ALA A 18 4.73 -3.15 1.85
N HIS A 19 4.42 -2.10 2.62
CA HIS A 19 4.28 -0.74 2.09
C HIS A 19 5.60 -0.21 1.48
N ARG A 20 6.75 -0.46 2.11
CA ARG A 20 8.05 -0.13 1.51
C ARG A 20 8.27 -0.85 0.18
N ARG A 21 7.88 -2.11 0.08
CA ARG A 21 7.95 -2.88 -1.16
C ARG A 21 7.05 -2.28 -2.24
N TRP A 22 5.85 -1.82 -1.89
CA TRP A 22 4.94 -1.14 -2.81
C TRP A 22 5.56 0.12 -3.40
N VAL A 23 6.17 0.96 -2.59
CA VAL A 23 6.88 2.15 -3.05
C VAL A 23 8.04 1.78 -3.97
N SER A 24 8.82 0.77 -3.61
CA SER A 24 9.93 0.27 -4.45
C SER A 24 9.43 -0.27 -5.78
N ASN A 25 8.32 -1.02 -5.79
CA ASN A 25 7.70 -1.53 -7.01
C ASN A 25 7.18 -0.39 -7.90
N ALA A 26 6.54 0.62 -7.32
CA ALA A 26 6.12 1.81 -8.05
C ALA A 26 7.32 2.53 -8.70
N GLN A 27 8.45 2.61 -8.01
CA GLN A 27 9.68 3.17 -8.58
C GLN A 27 10.20 2.35 -9.77
N ILE A 28 10.13 1.03 -9.71
CA ILE A 28 10.49 0.12 -10.81
C ILE A 28 9.54 0.35 -12.02
N LEU A 29 8.23 0.48 -11.77
CA LEU A 29 7.24 0.82 -12.81
C LEU A 29 7.60 2.13 -13.51
N MET A 30 8.04 3.15 -12.76
CA MET A 30 8.47 4.43 -13.32
C MET A 30 9.67 4.32 -14.26
N GLN A 31 10.45 3.23 -14.17
CA GLN A 31 11.55 2.92 -15.09
C GLN A 31 11.09 2.12 -16.32
N GLY A 32 9.77 1.93 -16.50
CA GLY A 32 9.18 1.18 -17.61
C GLY A 32 9.27 -0.34 -17.48
N VAL A 33 9.62 -0.86 -16.31
CA VAL A 33 9.70 -2.30 -16.04
C VAL A 33 8.38 -2.78 -15.42
N PRO A 34 7.60 -3.64 -16.11
CA PRO A 34 6.36 -4.17 -15.54
C PRO A 34 6.64 -5.07 -14.33
N VAL A 35 5.95 -4.80 -13.23
CA VAL A 35 5.92 -5.69 -12.06
C VAL A 35 4.79 -6.69 -12.26
N LYS A 36 5.03 -7.97 -11.95
CA LYS A 36 4.01 -9.00 -12.10
C LYS A 36 2.79 -8.68 -11.22
N ASN A 37 1.62 -8.65 -11.83
CA ASN A 37 0.34 -8.32 -11.17
C ASN A 37 -0.03 -9.27 -10.03
N ASP A 38 0.45 -10.52 -10.06
CA ASP A 38 0.20 -11.55 -9.04
C ASP A 38 0.86 -11.26 -7.68
N GLN A 39 1.75 -10.28 -7.62
CA GLN A 39 2.45 -9.89 -6.40
C GLN A 39 1.82 -8.72 -5.64
N LEU A 40 0.76 -8.10 -6.19
CA LEU A 40 0.16 -6.88 -5.67
C LEU A 40 -1.35 -7.04 -5.56
N PRO A 41 -1.90 -7.19 -4.34
CA PRO A 41 -3.34 -7.13 -4.14
C PRO A 41 -3.85 -5.77 -4.63
N LEU A 42 -4.76 -5.78 -5.59
CA LEU A 42 -5.31 -4.56 -6.19
C LEU A 42 -6.22 -3.80 -5.22
N ASN A 43 -6.82 -4.52 -4.27
CA ASN A 43 -7.77 -3.99 -3.31
C ASN A 43 -7.13 -3.91 -1.92
N GLU A 44 -7.32 -2.79 -1.22
CA GLU A 44 -6.81 -2.58 0.13
C GLU A 44 -7.35 -3.61 1.14
N THR A 45 -8.52 -4.18 0.90
CA THR A 45 -9.11 -5.22 1.76
C THR A 45 -8.48 -6.60 1.56
N GLU A 46 -7.82 -6.83 0.44
CA GLU A 46 -7.21 -8.12 0.07
C GLU A 46 -5.74 -8.22 0.47
N CYS A 47 -5.06 -7.10 0.72
CA CYS A 47 -3.69 -7.13 1.20
C CYS A 47 -3.62 -7.70 2.62
N GLY A 48 -2.49 -8.30 3.00
CA GLY A 48 -2.33 -8.95 4.30
C GLY A 48 -2.56 -8.00 5.49
N PHE A 49 -2.25 -6.71 5.34
CA PHE A 49 -2.58 -5.70 6.34
C PHE A 49 -4.08 -5.39 6.35
N GLY A 50 -4.71 -5.23 5.19
CA GLY A 50 -6.14 -4.96 5.08
C GLY A 50 -6.99 -6.07 5.68
N GLN A 51 -6.68 -7.32 5.40
CA GLN A 51 -7.37 -8.46 6.03
C GLN A 51 -7.31 -8.40 7.56
N TRP A 52 -6.16 -8.05 8.13
CA TRP A 52 -6.03 -7.86 9.57
C TRP A 52 -6.77 -6.60 10.04
N TYR A 53 -6.64 -5.47 9.31
CA TYR A 53 -7.23 -4.19 9.68
C TYR A 53 -8.77 -4.27 9.76
N TYR A 54 -9.40 -4.85 8.74
CA TYR A 54 -10.86 -5.02 8.70
C TYR A 54 -11.35 -6.24 9.50
N GLY A 55 -10.45 -7.10 9.97
CA GLY A 55 -10.73 -8.26 10.81
C GLY A 55 -10.36 -8.05 12.28
N GLU A 56 -9.35 -8.78 12.78
CA GLU A 56 -8.92 -8.78 14.18
C GLU A 56 -8.48 -7.37 14.67
N GLY A 57 -7.94 -6.54 13.76
CA GLY A 57 -7.51 -5.18 14.06
C GLY A 57 -8.63 -4.26 14.54
N GLN A 58 -9.89 -4.55 14.20
CA GLN A 58 -11.05 -3.77 14.63
C GLN A 58 -11.22 -3.66 16.15
N ALA A 59 -10.59 -4.54 16.93
CA ALA A 59 -10.47 -4.39 18.38
C ALA A 59 -9.81 -3.06 18.80
N LEU A 60 -8.99 -2.47 17.91
CA LEU A 60 -8.29 -1.21 18.13
C LEU A 60 -9.06 0.03 17.65
N ARG A 61 -10.29 -0.13 17.12
CA ARG A 61 -11.09 0.96 16.51
C ARG A 61 -11.33 2.16 17.43
N LYS A 62 -11.23 1.99 18.76
CA LYS A 62 -11.36 3.09 19.72
C LYS A 62 -10.20 4.10 19.61
N TYR A 63 -9.02 3.68 19.13
CA TYR A 63 -7.86 4.55 18.98
C TYR A 63 -7.96 5.36 17.67
N SER A 64 -7.80 6.68 17.78
CA SER A 64 -7.84 7.58 16.62
C SER A 64 -6.74 7.27 15.62
N VAL A 65 -5.55 6.92 16.08
CA VAL A 65 -4.41 6.52 15.25
C VAL A 65 -4.75 5.30 14.39
N PHE A 66 -5.47 4.30 14.92
CA PHE A 66 -5.91 3.16 14.13
C PHE A 66 -6.85 3.58 13.02
N ARG A 67 -7.88 4.38 13.33
CA ARG A 67 -8.84 4.86 12.33
C ARG A 67 -8.20 5.74 11.27
N ALA A 68 -7.17 6.50 11.63
CA ALA A 68 -6.46 7.40 10.71
C ALA A 68 -5.68 6.65 9.61
N ILE A 69 -5.42 5.33 9.76
CA ILE A 69 -4.69 4.53 8.76
C ILE A 69 -5.54 4.28 7.51
N GLU A 70 -6.86 4.20 7.62
CA GLU A 70 -7.75 3.78 6.53
C GLU A 70 -7.60 4.66 5.29
N ALA A 71 -7.76 5.95 5.42
CA ALA A 71 -7.71 6.87 4.29
C ALA A 71 -6.38 6.85 3.52
N PRO A 72 -5.20 6.99 4.15
CA PRO A 72 -3.93 6.88 3.43
C PRO A 72 -3.66 5.46 2.89
N HIS A 73 -4.18 4.41 3.51
CA HIS A 73 -4.04 3.05 3.01
C HIS A 73 -4.84 2.83 1.72
N THR A 74 -6.12 3.26 1.69
CA THR A 74 -6.94 3.26 0.47
C THR A 74 -6.34 4.12 -0.63
N ALA A 75 -5.85 5.32 -0.28
CA ALA A 75 -5.20 6.22 -1.22
C ALA A 75 -3.93 5.61 -1.83
N LEU A 76 -3.12 4.91 -1.03
CA LEU A 76 -1.91 4.23 -1.51
C LEU A 76 -2.24 3.17 -2.57
N HIS A 77 -3.23 2.30 -2.33
CA HIS A 77 -3.67 1.29 -3.29
C HIS A 77 -4.20 1.93 -4.58
N SER A 78 -5.10 2.92 -4.46
CA SER A 78 -5.68 3.64 -5.59
C SER A 78 -4.62 4.35 -6.44
N THR A 79 -3.69 5.04 -5.80
CA THR A 79 -2.61 5.78 -6.50
C THR A 79 -1.67 4.82 -7.24
N TYR A 80 -1.35 3.68 -6.63
CA TYR A 80 -0.54 2.66 -7.30
C TYR A 80 -1.20 2.15 -8.58
N LEU A 81 -2.51 1.85 -8.53
CA LEU A 81 -3.27 1.41 -9.71
C LEU A 81 -3.29 2.46 -10.82
N GLN A 82 -3.43 3.74 -10.46
CA GLN A 82 -3.39 4.84 -11.43
C GLN A 82 -2.02 4.93 -12.12
N ILE A 83 -0.92 4.80 -11.36
CA ILE A 83 0.43 4.76 -11.93
C ILE A 83 0.56 3.59 -12.91
N PHE A 84 0.12 2.39 -12.48
CA PHE A 84 0.18 1.20 -13.32
C PHE A 84 -0.61 1.38 -14.62
N ASP A 85 -1.86 1.88 -14.54
CA ASP A 85 -2.69 2.13 -15.71
C ASP A 85 -2.04 3.14 -16.65
N LEU A 86 -1.55 4.27 -16.13
CA LEU A 86 -0.89 5.28 -16.96
C LEU A 86 0.32 4.74 -17.74
N LEU A 87 1.09 3.84 -17.13
CA LEU A 87 2.33 3.34 -17.72
C LEU A 87 2.11 2.13 -18.64
N PHE A 88 1.16 1.25 -18.31
CA PHE A 88 1.03 -0.07 -18.94
C PHE A 88 -0.32 -0.33 -19.63
N ARG A 89 -1.26 0.61 -19.64
CA ARG A 89 -2.52 0.44 -20.36
C ARG A 89 -2.31 0.17 -21.85
N GLU A 90 -3.20 -0.61 -22.45
CA GLU A 90 -3.19 -0.86 -23.88
C GLU A 90 -3.41 0.44 -24.68
N ARG A 91 -2.54 0.69 -25.63
CA ARG A 91 -2.60 1.84 -26.53
C ARG A 91 -2.74 1.38 -27.97
N LYS A 92 -3.58 2.09 -28.74
CA LYS A 92 -3.70 1.84 -30.17
C LYS A 92 -2.40 2.25 -30.87
N VAL A 93 -1.76 1.31 -31.54
CA VAL A 93 -0.63 1.54 -32.42
C VAL A 93 -1.16 1.56 -33.85
N SER A 94 -0.70 2.52 -34.69
CA SER A 94 -1.06 2.56 -36.11
C SER A 94 -0.65 1.24 -36.80
N LEU A 95 -1.38 0.87 -37.86
CA LEU A 95 -1.07 -0.33 -38.67
C LEU A 95 0.40 -0.35 -39.09
N PHE A 96 0.93 0.82 -39.49
CA PHE A 96 2.33 0.97 -39.88
C PHE A 96 3.31 0.79 -38.72
N GLY A 97 2.96 1.28 -37.53
CA GLY A 97 3.75 1.07 -36.34
C GLY A 97 3.80 -0.41 -35.90
N ARG A 98 2.68 -1.15 -36.07
CA ARG A 98 2.63 -2.60 -35.83
C ARG A 98 3.54 -3.38 -36.77
N LEU A 99 3.59 -3.03 -38.06
CA LEU A 99 4.49 -3.63 -39.03
C LEU A 99 5.97 -3.42 -38.70
N LEU A 100 6.29 -2.29 -38.05
CA LEU A 100 7.65 -1.95 -37.61
C LEU A 100 7.97 -2.46 -36.20
N GLY A 101 7.11 -3.29 -35.58
CA GLY A 101 7.31 -3.83 -34.23
C GLY A 101 7.31 -2.79 -33.11
N LYS A 102 6.79 -1.57 -33.39
CA LYS A 102 6.72 -0.50 -32.39
C LYS A 102 5.67 -0.84 -31.33
N LYS A 103 6.07 -0.80 -30.04
CA LYS A 103 5.15 -0.78 -28.91
C LYS A 103 4.71 0.66 -28.64
N ALA A 104 3.43 0.84 -28.26
CA ALA A 104 2.96 2.16 -27.87
C ALA A 104 3.52 2.50 -26.48
N GLU A 105 4.34 3.53 -26.41
CA GLU A 105 4.93 4.03 -25.17
C GLU A 105 4.00 5.08 -24.52
N PRO A 106 4.11 5.28 -23.19
CA PRO A 106 3.43 6.37 -22.52
C PRO A 106 3.82 7.73 -23.12
N THR A 107 2.86 8.63 -23.23
CA THR A 107 3.11 10.01 -23.64
C THR A 107 3.89 10.76 -22.55
N ARG A 108 4.52 11.87 -22.92
CA ARG A 108 5.21 12.73 -21.94
C ARG A 108 4.26 13.22 -20.84
N ALA A 109 3.02 13.58 -21.20
CA ALA A 109 2.02 14.02 -20.23
C ALA A 109 1.66 12.89 -19.24
N GLU A 110 1.52 11.65 -19.72
CA GLU A 110 1.29 10.48 -18.85
C GLU A 110 2.47 10.18 -17.94
N LEU A 111 3.70 10.33 -18.42
CA LEU A 111 4.90 10.18 -17.60
C LEU A 111 5.00 11.28 -16.53
N ASP A 112 4.66 12.51 -16.85
CA ASP A 112 4.69 13.62 -15.89
C ASP A 112 3.58 13.46 -14.84
N GLU A 113 2.40 12.97 -15.24
CA GLU A 113 1.33 12.64 -14.29
C GLU A 113 1.72 11.46 -13.38
N ALA A 114 2.32 10.40 -13.93
CA ALA A 114 2.81 9.28 -13.14
C ALA A 114 3.85 9.71 -12.10
N LYS A 115 4.72 10.68 -12.41
CA LYS A 115 5.67 11.26 -11.43
C LYS A 115 4.97 11.98 -10.27
N LYS A 116 3.90 12.74 -10.55
CA LYS A 116 3.10 13.39 -9.51
C LYS A 116 2.42 12.37 -8.61
N LEU A 117 1.80 11.34 -9.22
CA LEU A 117 1.19 10.24 -8.50
C LEU A 117 2.21 9.48 -7.65
N PHE A 118 3.43 9.26 -8.16
CA PHE A 118 4.49 8.62 -7.39
C PHE A 118 4.90 9.46 -6.16
N SER A 119 4.95 10.79 -6.29
CA SER A 119 5.18 11.67 -5.15
C SER A 119 4.05 11.57 -4.11
N ALA A 120 2.80 11.52 -4.55
CA ALA A 120 1.64 11.31 -3.68
C ALA A 120 1.70 9.94 -2.99
N LEU A 121 2.02 8.87 -3.72
CA LEU A 121 2.21 7.52 -3.19
C LEU A 121 3.24 7.49 -2.05
N ASN A 122 4.38 8.15 -2.24
CA ASN A 122 5.42 8.26 -1.20
C ASN A 122 4.90 8.99 0.04
N ALA A 123 4.15 10.07 -0.13
CA ALA A 123 3.58 10.83 0.96
C ALA A 123 2.56 10.00 1.77
N GLU A 124 1.66 9.26 1.09
CA GLU A 124 0.71 8.37 1.75
C GLU A 124 1.42 7.21 2.46
N SER A 125 2.44 6.62 1.83
CA SER A 125 3.26 5.58 2.47
C SER A 125 3.92 6.08 3.76
N LEU A 126 4.48 7.29 3.75
CA LEU A 126 5.10 7.89 4.95
C LEU A 126 4.08 8.11 6.07
N LYS A 127 2.88 8.59 5.75
CA LYS A 127 1.79 8.73 6.73
C LYS A 127 1.43 7.39 7.36
N ILE A 128 1.26 6.34 6.54
CA ILE A 128 0.95 4.99 7.03
C ILE A 128 2.06 4.49 7.95
N MET A 129 3.33 4.67 7.57
CA MET A 129 4.47 4.24 8.37
C MET A 129 4.47 4.89 9.75
N ASN A 130 4.25 6.21 9.83
CA ASN A 130 4.21 6.94 11.08
C ASN A 130 3.03 6.48 11.97
N LEU A 131 1.84 6.29 11.38
CA LEU A 131 0.67 5.80 12.10
C LEU A 131 0.85 4.36 12.61
N LEU A 132 1.52 3.51 11.84
CA LEU A 132 1.84 2.15 12.26
C LEU A 132 2.89 2.12 13.37
N ASP A 133 3.86 3.03 13.37
CA ASP A 133 4.83 3.17 14.45
C ASP A 133 4.15 3.62 15.74
N GLU A 134 3.28 4.64 15.68
CA GLU A 134 2.50 5.12 16.82
C GLU A 134 1.58 4.01 17.37
N LEU A 135 0.91 3.27 16.49
CA LEU A 135 0.04 2.16 16.89
C LEU A 135 0.85 1.03 17.55
N GLU A 136 2.05 0.74 17.05
CA GLU A 136 2.95 -0.25 17.65
C GLU A 136 3.35 0.16 19.06
N GLU A 137 3.67 1.45 19.29
CA GLU A 137 3.98 1.98 20.62
C GLU A 137 2.81 1.88 21.59
N ILE A 138 1.59 2.22 21.15
CA ILE A 138 0.37 2.06 21.94
C ILE A 138 0.20 0.60 22.39
N ILE A 139 0.32 -0.35 21.46
CA ILE A 139 0.16 -1.77 21.78
C ILE A 139 1.31 -2.25 22.67
N ALA A 140 2.54 -1.81 22.41
CA ALA A 140 3.69 -2.20 23.22
C ALA A 140 3.58 -1.74 24.67
N SER A 141 3.11 -0.52 24.90
CA SER A 141 2.95 0.08 26.23
C SER A 141 1.68 -0.36 26.99
N MET A 142 0.72 -0.99 26.30
CA MET A 142 -0.56 -1.39 26.89
C MET A 142 -0.36 -2.40 28.01
N ASP A 143 -0.98 -2.18 29.16
CA ASP A 143 -0.94 -3.12 30.27
C ASP A 143 -1.75 -4.41 30.01
N GLU A 144 -1.62 -5.40 30.90
CA GLU A 144 -2.30 -6.69 30.71
C GLU A 144 -3.82 -6.59 30.78
N PRO A 145 -4.43 -5.88 31.74
CA PRO A 145 -5.88 -5.73 31.83
C PRO A 145 -6.47 -5.10 30.58
N ASP A 146 -5.89 -4.00 30.09
CA ASP A 146 -6.36 -3.29 28.90
C ASP A 146 -6.21 -4.12 27.63
N PHE A 147 -5.10 -4.84 27.50
CA PHE A 147 -4.89 -5.74 26.38
C PHE A 147 -5.89 -6.89 26.36
N ARG A 148 -6.15 -7.52 27.53
CA ARG A 148 -7.17 -8.59 27.65
C ARG A 148 -8.56 -8.11 27.27
N LYS A 149 -8.97 -6.93 27.73
CA LYS A 149 -10.27 -6.34 27.43
C LYS A 149 -10.51 -6.13 25.94
N LEU A 150 -9.46 -5.92 25.15
CA LEU A 150 -9.56 -5.68 23.71
C LEU A 150 -9.52 -6.95 22.87
N PHE A 151 -8.75 -7.94 23.29
CA PHE A 151 -8.41 -9.07 22.43
C PHE A 151 -8.87 -10.44 22.95
N PHE A 152 -9.52 -10.47 24.10
CA PHE A 152 -10.07 -11.68 24.71
C PHE A 152 -11.49 -11.46 25.21
#